data_64883b8bdbcd43d3b95134f4caf86308
#
_entry.id   64883b8bdbcd43d3b95134f4caf86308
#
_cell.length_a   1.000
_cell.length_b   1.000
_cell.length_c   1.000
_cell.angle_alpha   90.00
_cell.angle_beta   90.00
_cell.angle_gamma   90.00
#
_symmetry.space_group_name_H-M   'P 1'
#
loop_
_entity.id
_entity.type
_entity.pdbx_description
1 polymer ?
#
loop_
_entity_poly.entity_id
_entity_poly.type
_entity_poly.pdbx_seq_one_letter_code
_entity_poly.pdbx_strand_id
1 'polypeptide(L)'
;IQEVTEIAVMRMATALAKETGIKNLCLAGGVALNCVANGKLQRSGQFDRIWVQPAAGDAGGALGAALAGYHDHFGFARPAREGLDAMVGSYLGPSFSQEQIESELTSAGAVFTALSDSEVIERTTDALAEGKAVGWMQGRMEFGPRALGNRSILGDPRSPTMQKLLNLKVKYRESFRPFAPSVLREDLEDWFELDCDSPYMLM
;
A
#
# COMPACT_ATOMS: atom_id res chain seq x y z
N ILE A 1 -18.80 14.61 1.45
CA ILE A 1 -18.42 13.53 2.40
C ILE A 1 -16.96 13.67 2.80
N GLN A 2 -16.02 13.77 1.85
CA GLN A 2 -14.57 13.82 2.13
C GLN A 2 -14.21 14.94 3.14
N GLU A 3 -14.66 16.16 2.91
CA GLU A 3 -14.42 17.30 3.80
C GLU A 3 -14.90 17.06 5.24
N VAL A 4 -16.09 16.47 5.39
CA VAL A 4 -16.62 16.10 6.71
C VAL A 4 -15.76 15.05 7.40
N THR A 5 -15.28 14.07 6.66
CA THR A 5 -14.36 13.04 7.18
C THR A 5 -13.06 13.67 7.67
N GLU A 6 -12.47 14.56 6.88
CA GLU A 6 -11.24 15.27 7.24
C GLU A 6 -11.43 16.12 8.52
N ILE A 7 -12.53 16.88 8.60
CA ILE A 7 -12.88 17.66 9.80
C ILE A 7 -13.03 16.74 11.02
N ALA A 8 -13.71 15.63 10.87
CA ALA A 8 -13.91 14.68 11.98
C ALA A 8 -12.58 14.09 12.47
N VAL A 9 -11.74 13.59 11.53
CA VAL A 9 -10.42 13.03 11.86
C VAL A 9 -9.53 14.08 12.55
N MET A 10 -9.47 15.31 12.01
CA MET A 10 -8.69 16.38 12.61
C MET A 10 -9.15 16.77 14.01
N ARG A 11 -10.47 16.84 14.23
CA ARG A 11 -11.03 17.16 15.56
C ARG A 11 -10.73 16.07 16.59
N MET A 12 -10.89 14.80 16.21
CA MET A 12 -10.59 13.68 17.08
C MET A 12 -9.10 13.63 17.44
N ALA A 13 -8.23 13.77 16.46
CA ALA A 13 -6.79 13.78 16.66
C ALA A 13 -6.34 14.96 17.53
N THR A 14 -6.89 16.15 17.30
CA THR A 14 -6.61 17.34 18.13
C THR A 14 -7.08 17.17 19.58
N ALA A 15 -8.26 16.60 19.79
CA ALA A 15 -8.76 16.32 21.12
C ALA A 15 -7.85 15.32 21.85
N LEU A 16 -7.47 14.24 21.17
CA LEU A 16 -6.59 13.21 21.72
C LEU A 16 -5.19 13.78 22.07
N ALA A 17 -4.60 14.59 21.19
CA ALA A 17 -3.33 15.24 21.44
C ALA A 17 -3.36 16.15 22.69
N LYS A 18 -4.46 16.91 22.87
CA LYS A 18 -4.65 17.76 24.04
C LYS A 18 -4.86 16.99 25.31
N GLU A 19 -5.60 15.90 25.26
CA GLU A 19 -5.93 15.07 26.42
C GLU A 19 -4.71 14.28 26.91
N THR A 20 -3.94 13.71 26.00
CA THR A 20 -2.85 12.79 26.36
C THR A 20 -1.47 13.44 26.41
N GLY A 21 -1.25 14.53 25.68
CA GLY A 21 0.07 15.12 25.47
C GLY A 21 1.04 14.26 24.66
N ILE A 22 0.59 13.09 24.16
CA ILE A 22 1.44 12.15 23.41
C ILE A 22 1.64 12.63 21.98
N LYS A 23 2.88 12.55 21.51
CA LYS A 23 3.31 13.00 20.18
C LYS A 23 3.38 11.92 19.11
N ASN A 24 3.09 10.68 19.46
CA ASN A 24 3.03 9.57 18.52
C ASN A 24 1.56 9.11 18.37
N LEU A 25 1.08 9.02 17.13
CA LEU A 25 -0.28 8.62 16.83
C LEU A 25 -0.30 7.32 16.03
N CYS A 26 -1.15 6.38 16.43
CA CYS A 26 -1.48 5.20 15.65
C CYS A 26 -2.92 5.30 15.13
N LEU A 27 -3.10 5.01 13.84
CA LEU A 27 -4.40 4.97 13.18
C LEU A 27 -4.72 3.54 12.72
N ALA A 28 -5.94 3.10 12.99
CA ALA A 28 -6.50 1.85 12.51
C ALA A 28 -8.00 2.02 12.23
N GLY A 29 -8.63 1.03 11.60
CA GLY A 29 -10.01 1.12 11.11
C GLY A 29 -10.09 1.56 9.65
N GLY A 30 -11.20 1.27 8.97
CA GLY A 30 -11.35 1.53 7.54
C GLY A 30 -11.15 2.99 7.13
N VAL A 31 -11.50 3.96 7.99
CA VAL A 31 -11.29 5.39 7.73
C VAL A 31 -9.80 5.76 7.71
N ALA A 32 -8.95 5.03 8.43
CA ALA A 32 -7.50 5.24 8.41
C ALA A 32 -6.84 4.96 7.04
N LEU A 33 -7.57 4.35 6.11
CA LEU A 33 -7.13 4.19 4.71
C LEU A 33 -7.30 5.46 3.86
N ASN A 34 -7.84 6.55 4.44
CA ASN A 34 -8.04 7.82 3.76
C ASN A 34 -6.74 8.65 3.76
N CYS A 35 -5.91 8.46 2.73
CA CYS A 35 -4.63 9.14 2.60
C CYS A 35 -4.73 10.68 2.58
N VAL A 36 -5.84 11.24 2.08
CA VAL A 36 -6.05 12.70 2.07
C VAL A 36 -6.20 13.24 3.50
N ALA A 37 -7.00 12.58 4.34
CA ALA A 37 -7.15 12.96 5.74
C ALA A 37 -5.84 12.75 6.52
N ASN A 38 -5.14 11.64 6.27
CA ASN A 38 -3.86 11.34 6.91
C ASN A 38 -2.79 12.35 6.53
N GLY A 39 -2.68 12.72 5.25
CA GLY A 39 -1.75 13.74 4.78
C GLY A 39 -2.04 15.13 5.39
N LYS A 40 -3.32 15.51 5.55
CA LYS A 40 -3.68 16.73 6.29
C LYS A 40 -3.24 16.67 7.75
N LEU A 41 -3.43 15.52 8.38
CA LEU A 41 -3.02 15.31 9.77
C LEU A 41 -1.49 15.39 9.91
N GLN A 42 -0.74 14.77 9.01
CA GLN A 42 0.72 14.86 8.96
C GLN A 42 1.18 16.33 8.84
N ARG A 43 0.67 17.06 7.88
CA ARG A 43 1.01 18.48 7.66
C ARG A 43 0.57 19.42 8.79
N SER A 44 -0.34 18.98 9.66
CA SER A 44 -0.76 19.81 10.83
C SER A 44 0.33 19.97 11.87
N GLY A 45 1.36 19.13 11.89
CA GLY A 45 2.47 19.16 12.84
C GLY A 45 2.06 18.86 14.30
N GLN A 46 0.85 18.33 14.53
CA GLN A 46 0.37 18.03 15.88
C GLN A 46 1.07 16.82 16.49
N PHE A 47 1.54 15.91 15.65
CA PHE A 47 2.23 14.69 16.05
C PHE A 47 3.61 14.63 15.38
N ASP A 48 4.60 14.14 16.11
CA ASP A 48 5.96 13.94 15.59
C ASP A 48 6.03 12.71 14.70
N ARG A 49 5.21 11.69 15.00
CA ARG A 49 5.12 10.45 14.22
C ARG A 49 3.69 9.99 14.11
N ILE A 50 3.30 9.60 12.90
CA ILE A 50 2.00 8.99 12.61
C ILE A 50 2.26 7.61 12.01
N TRP A 51 1.71 6.58 12.63
CA TRP A 51 1.67 5.22 12.13
C TRP A 51 0.25 4.89 11.68
N VAL A 52 0.10 4.45 10.44
CA VAL A 52 -1.17 3.95 9.94
C VAL A 52 -1.01 2.46 9.65
N GLN A 53 -1.85 1.62 10.26
CA GLN A 53 -1.83 0.18 9.99
C GLN A 53 -2.13 -0.07 8.51
N PRO A 54 -1.22 -0.71 7.74
CA PRO A 54 -1.42 -0.96 6.31
C PRO A 54 -2.69 -1.75 5.99
N ALA A 55 -3.03 -2.71 6.84
CA ALA A 55 -4.26 -3.49 6.77
C ALA A 55 -5.32 -2.94 7.74
N ALA A 56 -5.54 -1.61 7.74
CA ALA A 56 -6.36 -0.93 8.75
C ALA A 56 -7.83 -1.39 8.82
N GLY A 57 -8.37 -2.01 7.77
CA GLY A 57 -9.72 -2.58 7.74
C GLY A 57 -9.82 -3.97 8.38
N ASP A 58 -10.74 -4.78 7.88
CA ASP A 58 -11.10 -6.09 8.46
C ASP A 58 -9.92 -7.06 8.56
N ALA A 59 -9.03 -7.08 7.56
CA ALA A 59 -7.84 -7.94 7.58
C ALA A 59 -6.93 -7.65 8.79
N GLY A 60 -6.73 -6.38 9.13
CA GLY A 60 -5.96 -5.98 10.31
C GLY A 60 -6.66 -6.31 11.62
N GLY A 61 -8.00 -6.36 11.63
CA GLY A 61 -8.78 -6.81 12.78
C GLY A 61 -8.43 -8.25 13.17
N ALA A 62 -8.30 -9.16 12.18
CA ALA A 62 -7.89 -10.54 12.42
C ALA A 62 -6.45 -10.62 12.98
N LEU A 63 -5.51 -9.88 12.39
CA LEU A 63 -4.14 -9.80 12.88
C LEU A 63 -4.09 -9.23 14.31
N GLY A 64 -4.83 -8.14 14.56
CA GLY A 64 -4.91 -7.51 15.87
C GLY A 64 -5.47 -8.43 16.95
N ALA A 65 -6.51 -9.19 16.63
CA ALA A 65 -7.09 -10.19 17.53
C ALA A 65 -6.07 -11.29 17.89
N ALA A 66 -5.32 -11.79 16.91
CA ALA A 66 -4.27 -12.77 17.15
C ALA A 66 -3.15 -12.21 18.03
N LEU A 67 -2.71 -10.97 17.77
CA LEU A 67 -1.68 -10.31 18.58
C LEU A 67 -2.16 -10.01 20.01
N ALA A 68 -3.41 -9.56 20.20
CA ALA A 68 -4.01 -9.37 21.51
C ALA A 68 -4.07 -10.70 22.28
N GLY A 69 -4.51 -11.78 21.63
CA GLY A 69 -4.47 -13.12 22.21
C GLY A 69 -3.05 -13.51 22.65
N TYR A 70 -2.08 -13.31 21.80
CA TYR A 70 -0.68 -13.67 22.07
C TYR A 70 -0.07 -12.84 23.17
N HIS A 71 -0.21 -11.53 23.14
CA HIS A 71 0.47 -10.63 24.08
C HIS A 71 -0.34 -10.37 25.35
N ASP A 72 -1.64 -10.11 25.24
CA ASP A 72 -2.45 -9.64 26.36
C ASP A 72 -3.09 -10.82 27.12
N HIS A 73 -3.51 -11.89 26.41
CA HIS A 73 -4.10 -13.06 27.05
C HIS A 73 -3.05 -14.06 27.55
N PHE A 74 -2.08 -14.41 26.69
CA PHE A 74 -1.02 -15.36 27.07
C PHE A 74 0.20 -14.71 27.73
N GLY A 75 0.29 -13.38 27.77
CA GLY A 75 1.35 -12.64 28.44
C GLY A 75 2.73 -12.69 27.78
N PHE A 76 2.83 -13.08 26.52
CA PHE A 76 4.10 -13.09 25.81
C PHE A 76 4.60 -11.67 25.56
N ALA A 77 5.90 -11.44 25.80
CA ALA A 77 6.53 -10.15 25.61
C ALA A 77 6.44 -9.66 24.15
N ARG A 78 6.26 -8.35 23.98
CA ARG A 78 6.37 -7.70 22.68
C ARG A 78 7.84 -7.47 22.35
N PRO A 79 8.40 -8.11 21.29
CA PRO A 79 9.79 -7.88 20.91
C PRO A 79 9.94 -6.44 20.40
N ALA A 80 10.91 -5.71 20.97
CA ALA A 80 11.33 -4.45 20.39
C ALA A 80 12.04 -4.72 19.06
N ARG A 81 11.60 -4.05 17.98
CA ARG A 81 12.28 -4.07 16.70
C ARG A 81 12.81 -2.67 16.42
N GLU A 82 14.10 -2.54 16.19
CA GLU A 82 14.70 -1.30 15.75
C GLU A 82 14.63 -1.19 14.22
N GLY A 83 14.20 -0.03 13.74
CA GLY A 83 14.35 0.42 12.35
C GLY A 83 13.27 0.00 11.36
N LEU A 84 12.57 -1.12 11.52
CA LEU A 84 11.53 -1.58 10.60
C LEU A 84 10.25 -1.92 11.35
N ASP A 85 9.11 -1.60 10.75
CA ASP A 85 7.83 -2.02 11.28
C ASP A 85 7.58 -3.53 11.09
N ALA A 86 6.67 -4.10 11.89
CA ALA A 86 6.38 -5.53 11.85
C ALA A 86 5.56 -5.96 10.62
N MET A 87 5.05 -5.01 9.82
CA MET A 87 4.33 -5.32 8.61
C MET A 87 5.25 -5.64 7.42
N VAL A 88 6.53 -5.28 7.51
CA VAL A 88 7.57 -5.67 6.53
C VAL A 88 7.13 -5.42 5.08
N GLY A 89 6.68 -4.19 4.78
CA GLY A 89 6.15 -3.83 3.47
C GLY A 89 4.78 -4.43 3.14
N SER A 90 4.09 -5.01 4.12
CA SER A 90 2.86 -5.82 3.98
C SER A 90 3.05 -7.13 3.21
N TYR A 91 4.27 -7.57 2.91
CA TYR A 91 4.56 -8.80 2.16
C TYR A 91 4.46 -10.05 3.05
N LEU A 92 3.27 -10.26 3.63
CA LEU A 92 2.99 -11.34 4.58
C LEU A 92 2.17 -12.49 3.98
N GLY A 93 1.72 -12.34 2.73
CA GLY A 93 0.93 -13.35 2.02
C GLY A 93 1.79 -14.48 1.41
N PRO A 94 1.19 -15.35 0.61
CA PRO A 94 1.88 -16.47 -0.03
C PRO A 94 2.91 -16.01 -1.07
N SER A 95 3.90 -16.87 -1.29
CA SER A 95 4.87 -16.76 -2.40
C SER A 95 4.96 -18.12 -3.09
N PHE A 96 5.39 -18.12 -4.33
CA PHE A 96 5.54 -19.32 -5.16
C PHE A 96 6.94 -19.34 -5.77
N SER A 97 7.55 -20.52 -5.87
CA SER A 97 8.79 -20.68 -6.61
C SER A 97 8.54 -20.66 -8.11
N GLN A 98 9.60 -20.44 -8.90
CA GLN A 98 9.51 -20.46 -10.37
C GLN A 98 8.97 -21.80 -10.87
N GLU A 99 9.45 -22.92 -10.32
CA GLU A 99 9.00 -24.26 -10.68
C GLU A 99 7.53 -24.49 -10.37
N GLN A 100 7.04 -23.96 -9.23
CA GLN A 100 5.61 -24.04 -8.88
C GLN A 100 4.77 -23.24 -9.88
N ILE A 101 5.20 -22.03 -10.24
CA ILE A 101 4.50 -21.17 -11.20
C ILE A 101 4.42 -21.86 -12.57
N GLU A 102 5.52 -22.40 -13.08
CA GLU A 102 5.55 -23.08 -14.38
C GLU A 102 4.70 -24.36 -14.38
N SER A 103 4.73 -25.12 -13.29
CA SER A 103 3.91 -26.31 -13.13
C SER A 103 2.41 -25.99 -13.14
N GLU A 104 2.00 -24.98 -12.37
CA GLU A 104 0.60 -24.55 -12.29
C GLU A 104 0.10 -23.98 -13.64
N LEU A 105 0.90 -23.15 -14.30
CA LEU A 105 0.58 -22.59 -15.62
C LEU A 105 0.45 -23.68 -16.67
N THR A 106 1.36 -24.66 -16.67
CA THR A 106 1.32 -25.80 -17.57
C THR A 106 0.07 -26.65 -17.33
N SER A 107 -0.24 -26.92 -16.08
CA SER A 107 -1.43 -27.70 -15.67
C SER A 107 -2.74 -26.99 -16.06
N ALA A 108 -2.74 -25.66 -16.01
CA ALA A 108 -3.87 -24.83 -16.45
C ALA A 108 -3.97 -24.67 -17.97
N GLY A 109 -3.04 -25.22 -18.76
CA GLY A 109 -2.99 -25.07 -20.22
C GLY A 109 -2.66 -23.63 -20.66
N ALA A 110 -2.01 -22.84 -19.82
CA ALA A 110 -1.64 -21.47 -20.13
C ALA A 110 -0.50 -21.43 -21.16
N VAL A 111 -0.56 -20.44 -22.06
CA VAL A 111 0.54 -20.13 -22.97
C VAL A 111 1.43 -19.07 -22.32
N PHE A 112 2.67 -19.43 -22.04
CA PHE A 112 3.63 -18.51 -21.42
C PHE A 112 5.05 -18.71 -21.99
N THR A 113 5.93 -17.77 -21.69
CA THR A 113 7.35 -17.83 -22.02
C THR A 113 8.16 -17.57 -20.75
N ALA A 114 9.02 -18.48 -20.38
CA ALA A 114 9.99 -18.24 -19.31
C ALA A 114 11.09 -17.29 -19.83
N LEU A 115 11.38 -16.26 -19.07
CA LEU A 115 12.35 -15.20 -19.37
C LEU A 115 13.28 -15.01 -18.19
N SER A 116 14.45 -14.45 -18.44
CA SER A 116 15.30 -13.93 -17.37
C SER A 116 14.72 -12.65 -16.76
N ASP A 117 15.14 -12.31 -15.55
CA ASP A 117 14.68 -11.09 -14.87
C ASP A 117 14.92 -9.82 -15.70
N SER A 118 16.07 -9.74 -16.39
CA SER A 118 16.40 -8.62 -17.27
C SER A 118 15.45 -8.52 -18.46
N GLU A 119 15.10 -9.64 -19.09
CA GLU A 119 14.15 -9.68 -20.20
C GLU A 119 12.72 -9.34 -19.76
N VAL A 120 12.33 -9.77 -18.56
CA VAL A 120 11.03 -9.39 -17.98
C VAL A 120 10.93 -7.88 -17.78
N ILE A 121 11.99 -7.26 -17.23
CA ILE A 121 12.05 -5.80 -17.02
C ILE A 121 12.02 -5.07 -18.37
N GLU A 122 12.85 -5.47 -19.32
CA GLU A 122 12.92 -4.85 -20.66
C GLU A 122 11.55 -4.90 -21.37
N ARG A 123 10.94 -6.08 -21.47
CA ARG A 123 9.61 -6.23 -22.10
C ARG A 123 8.52 -5.47 -21.37
N THR A 124 8.61 -5.37 -20.04
CA THR A 124 7.64 -4.61 -19.25
C THR A 124 7.79 -3.12 -19.52
N THR A 125 9.00 -2.59 -19.53
CA THR A 125 9.25 -1.16 -19.82
C THR A 125 8.84 -0.79 -21.23
N ASP A 126 9.11 -1.63 -22.22
CA ASP A 126 8.68 -1.43 -23.59
C ASP A 126 7.14 -1.40 -23.71
N ALA A 127 6.48 -2.37 -23.09
CA ALA A 127 5.02 -2.43 -23.07
C ALA A 127 4.38 -1.18 -22.43
N LEU A 128 4.97 -0.69 -21.32
CA LEU A 128 4.52 0.53 -20.68
C LEU A 128 4.76 1.76 -21.55
N ALA A 129 5.93 1.86 -22.19
CA ALA A 129 6.25 2.96 -23.13
C ALA A 129 5.33 2.98 -24.34
N GLU A 130 4.86 1.83 -24.81
CA GLU A 130 3.84 1.69 -25.85
C GLU A 130 2.41 2.03 -25.37
N GLY A 131 2.23 2.41 -24.12
CA GLY A 131 0.93 2.77 -23.54
C GLY A 131 0.06 1.56 -23.19
N LYS A 132 0.65 0.39 -22.98
CA LYS A 132 -0.04 -0.81 -22.51
C LYS A 132 -0.15 -0.82 -20.99
N ALA A 133 -1.16 -1.51 -20.47
CA ALA A 133 -1.25 -1.87 -19.06
C ALA A 133 -0.60 -3.25 -18.85
N VAL A 134 0.20 -3.40 -17.80
CA VAL A 134 0.87 -4.65 -17.48
C VAL A 134 0.40 -5.18 -16.13
N GLY A 135 -0.06 -6.44 -16.08
CA GLY A 135 -0.25 -7.16 -14.83
C GLY A 135 1.10 -7.62 -14.30
N TRP A 136 1.43 -7.21 -13.07
CA TRP A 136 2.72 -7.48 -12.44
C TRP A 136 2.56 -8.36 -11.21
N MET A 137 3.35 -9.43 -11.15
CA MET A 137 3.37 -10.35 -10.03
C MET A 137 4.82 -10.70 -9.68
N GLN A 138 5.21 -10.51 -8.42
CA GLN A 138 6.52 -10.87 -7.91
C GLN A 138 6.46 -11.20 -6.41
N GLY A 139 7.41 -11.99 -5.93
CA GLY A 139 7.63 -12.25 -4.50
C GLY A 139 6.36 -12.62 -3.72
N ARG A 140 6.31 -12.22 -2.45
CA ARG A 140 5.18 -12.47 -1.57
C ARG A 140 4.02 -11.50 -1.84
N MET A 141 2.80 -12.03 -1.77
CA MET A 141 1.59 -11.21 -1.86
C MET A 141 1.48 -10.25 -0.68
N GLU A 142 0.92 -9.07 -0.93
CA GLU A 142 0.62 -8.10 0.12
C GLU A 142 -0.54 -8.58 1.01
N PHE A 143 -0.45 -8.26 2.30
CA PHE A 143 -1.52 -8.43 3.28
C PHE A 143 -2.20 -7.09 3.54
N GLY A 144 -3.44 -6.95 3.11
CA GLY A 144 -4.20 -5.71 3.23
C GLY A 144 -4.89 -5.29 1.93
N PRO A 145 -5.54 -4.11 1.92
CA PRO A 145 -6.40 -3.69 0.81
C PRO A 145 -5.62 -3.06 -0.37
N ARG A 146 -4.33 -2.79 -0.21
CA ARG A 146 -3.52 -2.09 -1.21
C ARG A 146 -2.60 -3.04 -1.95
N ALA A 147 -2.53 -2.89 -3.27
CA ALA A 147 -1.45 -3.43 -4.09
C ALA A 147 -0.22 -2.53 -3.91
N LEU A 148 0.92 -3.10 -3.54
CA LEU A 148 2.14 -2.38 -3.17
C LEU A 148 3.36 -2.87 -3.98
N GLY A 149 3.13 -3.28 -5.24
CA GLY A 149 4.18 -3.66 -6.17
C GLY A 149 4.31 -5.17 -6.41
N ASN A 150 3.72 -6.03 -5.60
CA ASN A 150 3.85 -7.48 -5.77
C ASN A 150 2.66 -8.14 -6.46
N ARG A 151 1.48 -7.55 -6.42
CA ARG A 151 0.27 -7.93 -7.16
C ARG A 151 -0.37 -6.67 -7.70
N SER A 152 0.24 -6.08 -8.71
CA SER A 152 -0.08 -4.73 -9.18
C SER A 152 -0.47 -4.71 -10.66
N ILE A 153 -1.13 -3.65 -11.06
CA ILE A 153 -1.32 -3.30 -12.46
C ILE A 153 -0.51 -2.02 -12.70
N LEU A 154 0.43 -2.10 -13.63
CA LEU A 154 1.31 -1.00 -13.98
C LEU A 154 0.78 -0.27 -15.21
N GLY A 155 0.98 1.03 -15.24
CA GLY A 155 0.67 1.90 -16.38
C GLY A 155 1.62 3.09 -16.43
N ASP A 156 1.89 3.61 -17.61
CA ASP A 156 2.77 4.76 -17.81
C ASP A 156 2.09 6.04 -17.31
N PRO A 157 2.62 6.73 -16.28
CA PRO A 157 2.04 7.95 -15.74
C PRO A 157 2.13 9.15 -16.70
N ARG A 158 2.99 9.09 -17.71
CA ARG A 158 3.13 10.14 -18.75
C ARG A 158 1.94 10.15 -19.73
N SER A 159 1.20 9.04 -19.82
CA SER A 159 0.06 8.92 -20.72
C SER A 159 -1.16 9.66 -20.18
N PRO A 160 -1.70 10.66 -20.89
CA PRO A 160 -2.87 11.43 -20.43
C PRO A 160 -4.16 10.61 -20.41
N THR A 161 -4.17 9.43 -21.03
CA THR A 161 -5.35 8.56 -21.13
C THR A 161 -5.27 7.32 -20.27
N MET A 162 -4.11 6.99 -19.71
CA MET A 162 -3.87 5.75 -18.96
C MET A 162 -4.80 5.61 -17.75
N GLN A 163 -5.00 6.66 -16.96
CA GLN A 163 -5.91 6.64 -15.83
C GLN A 163 -7.33 6.22 -16.25
N LYS A 164 -7.85 6.82 -17.31
CA LYS A 164 -9.19 6.50 -17.83
C LYS A 164 -9.25 5.06 -18.35
N LEU A 165 -8.23 4.63 -19.07
CA LEU A 165 -8.13 3.28 -19.62
C LEU A 165 -8.16 2.23 -18.50
N LEU A 166 -7.30 2.38 -17.49
CA LEU A 166 -7.22 1.45 -16.36
C LEU A 166 -8.52 1.40 -15.57
N ASN A 167 -9.16 2.54 -15.32
CA ASN A 167 -10.43 2.58 -14.61
C ASN A 167 -11.56 1.90 -15.39
N LEU A 168 -11.73 2.22 -16.66
CA LEU A 168 -12.88 1.75 -17.44
C LEU A 168 -12.71 0.32 -17.98
N LYS A 169 -11.50 -0.06 -18.41
CA LYS A 169 -11.27 -1.34 -19.07
C LYS A 169 -10.69 -2.43 -18.18
N VAL A 170 -10.04 -2.06 -17.08
CA VAL A 170 -9.39 -3.03 -16.18
C VAL A 170 -10.11 -3.11 -14.84
N LYS A 171 -10.42 -1.97 -14.23
CA LYS A 171 -11.07 -1.92 -12.92
C LYS A 171 -12.60 -1.83 -12.97
N TYR A 172 -13.19 -1.57 -14.14
CA TYR A 172 -14.63 -1.42 -14.33
C TYR A 172 -15.28 -0.47 -13.32
N ARG A 173 -14.68 0.72 -13.17
CA ARG A 173 -15.10 1.73 -12.20
C ARG A 173 -15.04 3.14 -12.80
N GLU A 174 -15.44 4.15 -12.04
CA GLU A 174 -15.50 5.55 -12.47
C GLU A 174 -14.12 6.06 -12.93
N SER A 175 -14.09 6.75 -14.06
CA SER A 175 -12.86 7.19 -14.73
C SER A 175 -12.03 8.20 -13.93
N PHE A 176 -12.63 8.89 -12.97
CA PHE A 176 -11.97 9.92 -12.17
C PHE A 176 -11.14 9.36 -11.00
N ARG A 177 -11.26 8.07 -10.65
CA ARG A 177 -10.52 7.51 -9.52
C ARG A 177 -9.02 7.57 -9.75
N PRO A 178 -8.23 8.05 -8.78
CA PRO A 178 -6.79 8.13 -8.92
C PRO A 178 -6.15 6.74 -8.82
N PHE A 179 -4.92 6.66 -9.37
CA PHE A 179 -3.96 5.60 -9.10
C PHE A 179 -2.79 6.18 -8.32
N ALA A 180 -2.14 5.35 -7.51
CA ALA A 180 -0.95 5.79 -6.79
C ALA A 180 0.24 5.85 -7.75
N PRO A 181 0.99 6.96 -7.76
CA PRO A 181 2.29 7.00 -8.42
C PRO A 181 3.31 6.19 -7.63
N SER A 182 4.28 5.61 -8.34
CA SER A 182 5.49 5.02 -7.77
C SER A 182 6.67 5.87 -8.22
N VAL A 183 7.48 6.33 -7.28
CA VAL A 183 8.63 7.19 -7.53
C VAL A 183 9.82 6.66 -6.75
N LEU A 184 11.03 6.85 -7.27
CA LEU A 184 12.25 6.54 -6.53
C LEU A 184 12.34 7.42 -5.28
N ARG A 185 12.82 6.86 -4.17
CA ARG A 185 12.86 7.57 -2.90
C ARG A 185 13.72 8.84 -2.97
N GLU A 186 14.82 8.76 -3.72
CA GLU A 186 15.75 9.87 -3.97
C GLU A 186 15.13 11.01 -4.77
N ASP A 187 14.14 10.73 -5.61
CA ASP A 187 13.48 11.71 -6.48
C ASP A 187 12.17 12.25 -5.86
N LEU A 188 11.83 11.86 -4.63
CA LEU A 188 10.54 12.17 -4.01
C LEU A 188 10.27 13.67 -3.95
N GLU A 189 11.24 14.46 -3.52
CA GLU A 189 11.13 15.90 -3.32
C GLU A 189 10.97 16.69 -4.64
N ASP A 190 11.42 16.11 -5.76
CA ASP A 190 11.26 16.71 -7.09
C ASP A 190 9.83 16.61 -7.62
N TRP A 191 9.05 15.62 -7.12
CA TRP A 191 7.73 15.33 -7.63
C TRP A 191 6.59 15.56 -6.63
N PHE A 192 6.86 15.55 -5.33
CA PHE A 192 5.85 15.59 -4.29
C PHE A 192 6.23 16.48 -3.13
N GLU A 193 5.27 17.23 -2.60
CA GLU A 193 5.37 17.94 -1.32
C GLU A 193 5.18 16.96 -0.14
N LEU A 194 6.10 16.00 -0.02
CA LEU A 194 6.08 14.96 1.00
C LEU A 194 7.49 14.78 1.58
N ASP A 195 7.62 14.92 2.89
CA ASP A 195 8.88 14.84 3.64
C ASP A 195 9.05 13.53 4.43
N CYS A 196 8.14 12.58 4.27
CA CYS A 196 8.16 11.31 4.97
C CYS A 196 7.98 10.12 4.03
N ASP A 197 8.36 8.94 4.49
CA ASP A 197 8.13 7.70 3.77
C ASP A 197 6.65 7.34 3.75
N SER A 198 6.15 6.88 2.60
CA SER A 198 4.78 6.40 2.42
C SER A 198 4.75 5.04 1.72
N PRO A 199 5.28 3.97 2.36
CA PRO A 199 5.44 2.67 1.73
C PRO A 199 4.11 1.93 1.53
N TYR A 200 3.03 2.39 2.14
CA TYR A 200 1.74 1.71 2.20
C TYR A 200 0.59 2.44 1.49
N MET A 201 0.87 3.48 0.72
CA MET A 201 -0.15 4.30 0.05
C MET A 201 -1.18 4.90 1.03
N LEU A 202 -0.73 5.39 2.18
CA LEU A 202 -1.58 5.85 3.28
C LEU A 202 -1.36 7.30 3.69
N MET A 203 -0.44 8.00 3.00
CA MET A 203 -0.15 9.42 3.15
C MET A 203 -0.41 10.17 1.85
#